data_7d6b4f60b89de68e675a88ed783636cc
#
_entry.id   7d6b4f60b89de68e675a88ed783636cc
#
_cell.length_a   1.000
_cell.length_b   1.000
_cell.length_c   1.000
_cell.angle_alpha   90.00
_cell.angle_beta   90.00
_cell.angle_gamma   90.00
#
_symmetry.space_group_name_H-M   'P 1'
#
loop_
_entity.id
_entity.type
_entity.pdbx_description
1 polymer ?
#
loop_
_entity_poly.entity_id
_entity_poly.type
_entity_poly.pdbx_seq_one_letter_code
_entity_poly.pdbx_strand_id
1 'polypeptide(L)'
;MALSRHEPLPVGRARKKLAGIRPPVHSQPSASRSLGRAIQRGQIPGPGRAGLHLPPGRRYFVTILPLVAALLLTVACVNQFSAASSAGSGELTVFAAASLANSFPEIADAFEAEHPGASITFNFAGSQRLRTQLEFGAQADVFASADQRQMDLAVAADLISGVPVPFAENVLVVITPLAGGTTNDERVNNLDDLARNGVKLALASPVVPVGAYSHELLRKLEANVVDLGPDYASRVLNNVVTHEPNVRGVLQKVALGEVDAGIVYRTDAATDYAASRVGVVSIPDGSNVVAEYPIAVLREAAYPGLAEEFVRFVLGERFKTILSSYGFEPPVVIPLEADPDGR
;
A
#
# COMPACT_ATOMS: atom_id res chain seq x y z
N MET A 1 61.13 14.61 -40.77
CA MET A 1 62.17 14.54 -39.74
C MET A 1 61.60 15.19 -38.51
N ALA A 2 61.33 14.56 -37.45
CA ALA A 2 61.86 13.61 -36.54
C ALA A 2 60.71 12.88 -35.78
N LEU A 3 60.78 11.56 -35.70
CA LEU A 3 59.96 10.70 -34.89
C LEU A 3 60.44 10.79 -33.44
N SER A 4 59.57 11.10 -32.51
CA SER A 4 59.82 10.89 -31.07
C SER A 4 59.00 9.71 -30.58
N ARG A 5 59.68 8.62 -30.18
CA ARG A 5 59.17 7.43 -29.55
C ARG A 5 58.97 7.72 -28.06
N HIS A 6 57.81 7.43 -27.51
CA HIS A 6 57.62 7.29 -26.07
C HIS A 6 57.51 5.81 -25.69
N GLU A 7 58.41 5.38 -24.81
CA GLU A 7 58.47 4.07 -24.16
C GLU A 7 57.36 3.89 -23.15
N PRO A 8 56.89 2.64 -22.90
CA PRO A 8 55.91 2.37 -21.84
C PRO A 8 56.62 2.09 -20.50
N LEU A 9 56.06 2.69 -19.42
CA LEU A 9 56.46 2.45 -18.02
C LEU A 9 55.91 1.15 -17.47
N PRO A 10 56.56 0.51 -16.49
CA PRO A 10 56.26 -0.86 -16.05
C PRO A 10 55.12 -0.94 -15.06
N VAL A 11 54.31 -2.02 -15.21
CA VAL A 11 53.22 -2.42 -14.33
C VAL A 11 53.76 -2.99 -13.02
N GLY A 12 53.62 -2.26 -11.92
CA GLY A 12 53.92 -2.71 -10.57
C GLY A 12 52.78 -3.59 -10.00
N ARG A 13 53.05 -4.89 -9.83
CA ARG A 13 52.19 -5.84 -9.09
C ARG A 13 52.34 -5.58 -7.58
N ALA A 14 51.30 -5.04 -6.93
CA ALA A 14 51.18 -5.08 -5.48
C ALA A 14 50.17 -6.19 -5.09
N ARG A 15 50.70 -7.34 -4.68
CA ARG A 15 49.93 -8.37 -3.96
C ARG A 15 49.69 -7.92 -2.53
N LYS A 16 48.47 -7.56 -2.13
CA LYS A 16 48.07 -7.43 -0.72
C LYS A 16 47.39 -8.75 -0.28
N LYS A 17 48.03 -9.35 0.74
CA LYS A 17 47.54 -10.52 1.49
C LYS A 17 46.21 -10.18 2.16
N LEU A 18 45.17 -10.96 1.87
CA LEU A 18 43.95 -11.02 2.63
C LEU A 18 44.17 -11.98 3.81
N ALA A 19 44.28 -11.42 5.01
CA ALA A 19 44.21 -12.18 6.27
C ALA A 19 42.75 -12.44 6.59
N GLY A 20 42.45 -13.70 6.91
CA GLY A 20 41.10 -14.18 7.20
C GLY A 20 40.54 -13.61 8.50
N ILE A 21 39.29 -13.18 8.43
CA ILE A 21 38.45 -12.91 9.59
C ILE A 21 37.38 -14.02 9.62
N ARG A 22 37.49 -14.91 10.62
CA ARG A 22 36.47 -15.92 10.94
C ARG A 22 35.33 -15.23 11.71
N PRO A 23 34.04 -15.54 11.45
CA PRO A 23 32.96 -15.10 12.32
C PRO A 23 32.92 -15.92 13.62
N PRO A 24 32.43 -15.33 14.73
CA PRO A 24 32.32 -16.02 16.01
C PRO A 24 31.19 -17.06 15.99
N VAL A 25 31.55 -18.26 16.42
CA VAL A 25 30.62 -19.36 16.68
C VAL A 25 29.95 -19.10 18.04
N HIS A 26 28.62 -18.88 18.04
CA HIS A 26 27.83 -18.90 19.27
C HIS A 26 27.52 -20.36 19.63
N SER A 27 28.16 -20.81 20.70
CA SER A 27 27.90 -22.04 21.41
C SER A 27 26.58 -21.98 22.16
N GLN A 28 25.68 -22.90 21.92
CA GLN A 28 24.51 -23.20 22.73
C GLN A 28 24.95 -23.95 24.00
N PRO A 29 24.38 -23.66 25.18
CA PRO A 29 24.52 -24.56 26.31
C PRO A 29 23.44 -25.63 26.33
N SER A 30 23.84 -26.86 26.21
CA SER A 30 23.06 -28.05 26.53
C SER A 30 22.89 -28.15 28.06
N ALA A 31 21.66 -28.20 28.53
CA ALA A 31 21.35 -28.59 29.90
C ALA A 31 20.27 -29.69 29.88
N SER A 32 20.75 -30.92 29.82
CA SER A 32 20.01 -32.11 30.22
C SER A 32 19.99 -32.17 31.76
N ARG A 33 18.81 -32.09 32.37
CA ARG A 33 18.57 -32.59 33.73
C ARG A 33 17.31 -33.41 33.77
N SER A 34 17.52 -34.73 33.74
CA SER A 34 16.61 -35.76 34.17
C SER A 34 16.24 -35.54 35.65
N LEU A 35 14.96 -35.45 35.97
CA LEU A 35 14.43 -35.73 37.30
C LEU A 35 13.19 -36.61 37.15
N GLY A 36 13.42 -37.90 37.33
CA GLY A 36 12.39 -38.87 37.60
C GLY A 36 11.71 -38.53 38.94
N ARG A 37 10.38 -38.50 38.92
CA ARG A 37 9.57 -38.60 40.12
C ARG A 37 8.49 -39.63 39.92
N ALA A 38 8.56 -40.60 40.82
CA ALA A 38 7.70 -41.74 40.97
C ALA A 38 6.22 -41.38 41.06
N ILE A 39 5.39 -42.07 40.27
CA ILE A 39 3.95 -42.02 40.41
C ILE A 39 3.57 -43.02 41.51
N GLN A 40 3.18 -42.46 42.66
CA GLN A 40 2.52 -43.23 43.71
C GLN A 40 1.07 -43.48 43.31
N ARG A 41 0.71 -44.73 43.17
CA ARG A 41 -0.67 -45.18 42.98
C ARG A 41 -1.46 -44.97 44.27
N GLY A 42 -2.35 -43.95 44.28
CA GLY A 42 -3.38 -43.79 45.31
C GLY A 42 -4.58 -44.66 44.96
N GLN A 43 -4.90 -45.58 45.84
CA GLN A 43 -6.11 -46.41 45.82
C GLN A 43 -7.36 -45.52 45.96
N ILE A 44 -8.30 -45.70 45.04
CA ILE A 44 -9.65 -45.09 45.14
C ILE A 44 -10.52 -45.98 45.99
N PRO A 45 -11.16 -45.50 47.09
CA PRO A 45 -12.15 -46.27 47.83
C PRO A 45 -13.44 -46.33 47.05
N GLY A 46 -14.07 -47.53 46.97
CA GLY A 46 -15.33 -47.78 46.33
C GLY A 46 -16.54 -47.10 47.02
N PRO A 47 -17.63 -46.87 46.24
CA PRO A 47 -18.80 -46.18 46.77
C PRO A 47 -19.59 -47.04 47.71
N GLY A 48 -19.72 -46.61 48.98
CA GLY A 48 -20.65 -47.16 49.92
C GLY A 48 -22.10 -46.91 49.47
N ARG A 49 -22.89 -48.00 49.44
CA ARG A 49 -24.33 -47.94 49.24
C ARG A 49 -24.98 -47.30 50.48
N ALA A 50 -25.34 -46.02 50.41
CA ALA A 50 -26.31 -45.41 51.32
C ALA A 50 -27.72 -45.54 50.75
N GLY A 51 -28.54 -46.39 51.36
CA GLY A 51 -29.97 -46.53 51.04
C GLY A 51 -30.72 -45.26 51.44
N LEU A 52 -31.25 -44.55 50.45
CA LEU A 52 -32.17 -43.42 50.66
C LEU A 52 -33.61 -43.98 50.92
N HIS A 53 -34.02 -43.90 52.16
CA HIS A 53 -35.48 -44.07 52.51
C HIS A 53 -36.19 -42.76 52.11
N LEU A 54 -37.07 -42.84 51.12
CA LEU A 54 -38.01 -41.78 50.75
C LEU A 54 -39.31 -41.94 51.56
N PRO A 55 -39.79 -40.89 52.22
CA PRO A 55 -41.15 -40.96 52.84
C PRO A 55 -42.20 -40.71 51.75
N PRO A 56 -43.43 -41.30 51.93
CA PRO A 56 -44.48 -41.20 50.93
C PRO A 56 -45.25 -39.89 51.01
N GLY A 57 -45.41 -39.27 49.89
CA GLY A 57 -46.63 -38.51 49.57
C GLY A 57 -46.70 -37.07 50.08
N ARG A 58 -46.28 -36.11 49.22
CA ARG A 58 -47.02 -34.84 49.18
C ARG A 58 -46.92 -34.24 47.76
N ARG A 59 -48.15 -33.96 47.24
CA ARG A 59 -48.36 -33.45 45.87
C ARG A 59 -47.81 -32.04 45.74
N TYR A 60 -46.63 -31.88 44.98
CA TYR A 60 -46.08 -30.59 44.57
C TYR A 60 -46.09 -30.44 43.07
N PHE A 61 -47.16 -30.86 42.39
CA PHE A 61 -47.25 -30.82 40.93
C PHE A 61 -47.81 -29.51 40.35
N VAL A 62 -48.18 -28.50 41.18
CA VAL A 62 -48.94 -27.35 40.67
C VAL A 62 -48.11 -26.04 40.66
N THR A 63 -46.88 -25.98 41.24
CA THR A 63 -46.16 -24.73 41.40
C THR A 63 -44.85 -24.62 40.56
N ILE A 64 -44.44 -25.70 39.88
CA ILE A 64 -43.18 -25.69 39.08
C ILE A 64 -43.42 -25.20 37.65
N LEU A 65 -44.62 -25.35 37.09
CA LEU A 65 -44.92 -24.98 35.71
C LEU A 65 -44.79 -23.48 35.40
N PRO A 66 -45.25 -22.54 36.28
CA PRO A 66 -45.02 -21.09 36.00
C PRO A 66 -43.57 -20.64 36.17
N LEU A 67 -42.76 -21.31 37.00
CA LEU A 67 -41.36 -20.94 37.19
C LEU A 67 -40.49 -21.35 36.01
N VAL A 68 -40.76 -22.50 35.39
CA VAL A 68 -40.07 -22.94 34.16
C VAL A 68 -40.46 -22.08 32.96
N ALA A 69 -41.73 -21.66 32.87
CA ALA A 69 -42.21 -20.76 31.82
C ALA A 69 -41.59 -19.36 31.94
N ALA A 70 -41.43 -18.85 33.17
CA ALA A 70 -40.74 -17.55 33.40
C ALA A 70 -39.24 -17.62 33.09
N LEU A 71 -38.57 -18.75 33.38
CA LEU A 71 -37.13 -18.94 33.04
C LEU A 71 -36.91 -19.08 31.53
N LEU A 72 -37.84 -19.74 30.79
CA LEU A 72 -37.76 -19.85 29.33
C LEU A 72 -38.02 -18.51 28.61
N LEU A 73 -38.88 -17.65 29.17
CA LEU A 73 -39.14 -16.31 28.64
C LEU A 73 -37.93 -15.37 28.84
N THR A 74 -37.20 -15.49 29.94
CA THR A 74 -35.97 -14.67 30.16
C THR A 74 -34.82 -15.11 29.27
N VAL A 75 -34.68 -16.40 28.95
CA VAL A 75 -33.67 -16.91 28.01
C VAL A 75 -33.97 -16.48 26.57
N ALA A 76 -35.25 -16.39 26.17
CA ALA A 76 -35.64 -15.91 24.84
C ALA A 76 -35.37 -14.41 24.64
N CYS A 77 -35.48 -13.57 25.68
CA CYS A 77 -35.15 -12.14 25.59
C CYS A 77 -33.65 -11.89 25.57
N VAL A 78 -32.81 -12.74 26.17
CA VAL A 78 -31.34 -12.57 26.14
C VAL A 78 -30.79 -12.96 24.78
N ASN A 79 -31.38 -13.90 24.04
CA ASN A 79 -30.94 -14.27 22.70
C ASN A 79 -31.34 -13.29 21.59
N GLN A 80 -32.25 -12.35 21.82
CA GLN A 80 -32.60 -11.32 20.83
C GLN A 80 -31.68 -10.08 20.91
N PHE A 81 -30.88 -9.93 21.99
CA PHE A 81 -29.95 -8.80 22.12
C PHE A 81 -28.56 -9.07 21.54
N SER A 82 -28.28 -10.31 21.12
CA SER A 82 -26.95 -10.69 20.56
C SER A 82 -26.89 -10.76 19.03
N ALA A 83 -27.96 -10.41 18.32
CA ALA A 83 -27.99 -10.42 16.85
C ALA A 83 -28.00 -9.02 16.23
N ALA A 84 -27.87 -7.96 17.03
CA ALA A 84 -27.71 -6.61 16.53
C ALA A 84 -26.31 -6.12 16.88
N SER A 85 -25.47 -5.94 15.86
CA SER A 85 -24.25 -5.15 15.86
C SER A 85 -22.93 -5.88 16.17
N SER A 86 -22.49 -6.73 15.27
CA SER A 86 -21.07 -6.86 14.99
C SER A 86 -20.71 -6.36 13.58
N ALA A 87 -21.64 -5.72 12.89
CA ALA A 87 -21.35 -4.99 11.67
C ALA A 87 -20.75 -3.64 12.06
N GLY A 88 -19.43 -3.49 12.01
CA GLY A 88 -18.77 -2.21 12.15
C GLY A 88 -17.69 -2.07 13.22
N SER A 89 -17.36 -3.10 14.01
CA SER A 89 -16.21 -3.04 14.94
C SER A 89 -15.09 -3.97 14.47
N GLY A 90 -13.88 -3.42 14.34
CA GLY A 90 -12.69 -4.17 13.94
C GLY A 90 -11.55 -3.26 13.56
N GLU A 91 -10.36 -3.82 13.44
CA GLU A 91 -9.18 -3.10 12.97
C GLU A 91 -8.90 -3.49 11.51
N LEU A 92 -9.10 -2.55 10.58
CA LEU A 92 -8.75 -2.74 9.18
C LEU A 92 -7.29 -2.37 8.92
N THR A 93 -6.59 -3.25 8.22
CA THR A 93 -5.29 -2.94 7.65
C THR A 93 -5.44 -2.63 6.17
N VAL A 94 -5.13 -1.40 5.77
CA VAL A 94 -5.24 -0.93 4.38
C VAL A 94 -3.85 -0.78 3.78
N PHE A 95 -3.57 -1.54 2.73
CA PHE A 95 -2.37 -1.38 1.91
C PHE A 95 -2.65 -0.37 0.81
N ALA A 96 -2.08 0.83 0.92
CA ALA A 96 -2.37 1.95 0.03
C ALA A 96 -1.13 2.51 -0.65
N ALA A 97 -1.26 2.92 -1.90
CA ALA A 97 -0.19 3.56 -2.65
C ALA A 97 0.39 4.78 -1.90
N ALA A 98 1.70 4.98 -1.99
CA ALA A 98 2.41 6.05 -1.26
C ALA A 98 1.86 7.46 -1.54
N SER A 99 1.31 7.72 -2.72
CA SER A 99 0.66 8.98 -3.09
C SER A 99 -0.62 9.27 -2.30
N LEU A 100 -1.26 8.25 -1.70
CA LEU A 100 -2.47 8.37 -0.88
C LEU A 100 -2.18 8.74 0.58
N ALA A 101 -0.91 8.81 0.99
CA ALA A 101 -0.52 8.97 2.39
C ALA A 101 -0.98 10.29 3.04
N ASN A 102 -1.35 11.31 2.27
CA ASN A 102 -1.89 12.55 2.81
C ASN A 102 -3.43 12.55 2.91
N SER A 103 -4.12 11.94 1.96
CA SER A 103 -5.59 11.95 1.90
C SER A 103 -6.25 10.82 2.71
N PHE A 104 -5.67 9.63 2.72
CA PHE A 104 -6.28 8.46 3.36
C PHE A 104 -6.42 8.56 4.88
N PRO A 105 -5.50 9.20 5.64
CA PRO A 105 -5.73 9.41 7.08
C PRO A 105 -6.99 10.23 7.38
N GLU A 106 -7.26 11.32 6.63
CA GLU A 106 -8.49 12.12 6.80
C GLU A 106 -9.76 11.30 6.48
N ILE A 107 -9.62 10.40 5.53
CA ILE A 107 -10.69 9.48 5.14
C ILE A 107 -10.96 8.44 6.22
N ALA A 108 -9.90 7.91 6.84
CA ALA A 108 -10.03 7.00 7.97
C ALA A 108 -10.72 7.69 9.15
N ASP A 109 -10.29 8.90 9.51
CA ASP A 109 -10.92 9.68 10.58
C ASP A 109 -12.43 9.88 10.32
N ALA A 110 -12.80 10.16 9.06
CA ALA A 110 -14.20 10.34 8.68
C ALA A 110 -15.00 9.02 8.73
N PHE A 111 -14.39 7.91 8.32
CA PHE A 111 -15.00 6.58 8.38
C PHE A 111 -15.19 6.12 9.83
N GLU A 112 -14.15 6.24 10.65
CA GLU A 112 -14.16 5.85 12.08
C GLU A 112 -15.22 6.63 12.88
N ALA A 113 -15.43 7.91 12.53
CA ALA A 113 -16.47 8.74 13.13
C ALA A 113 -17.89 8.22 12.83
N GLU A 114 -18.11 7.62 11.66
CA GLU A 114 -19.39 7.03 11.25
C GLU A 114 -19.54 5.56 11.68
N HIS A 115 -18.43 4.88 12.02
CA HIS A 115 -18.38 3.47 12.41
C HIS A 115 -17.71 3.31 13.80
N PRO A 116 -18.42 3.63 14.90
CA PRO A 116 -17.88 3.52 16.25
C PRO A 116 -17.39 2.10 16.55
N GLY A 117 -16.11 1.98 16.89
CA GLY A 117 -15.44 0.69 17.14
C GLY A 117 -14.67 0.14 15.96
N ALA A 118 -14.68 0.80 14.80
CA ALA A 118 -13.74 0.57 13.73
C ALA A 118 -12.45 1.37 13.96
N SER A 119 -11.32 0.83 13.56
CA SER A 119 -10.05 1.54 13.45
C SER A 119 -9.34 1.14 12.16
N ILE A 120 -8.60 2.08 11.55
CA ILE A 120 -7.90 1.84 10.30
C ILE A 120 -6.42 2.09 10.46
N THR A 121 -5.61 1.11 10.10
CA THR A 121 -4.16 1.22 10.00
C THR A 121 -3.72 1.16 8.54
N PHE A 122 -2.68 1.92 8.20
CA PHE A 122 -2.18 2.00 6.83
C PHE A 122 -0.76 1.47 6.70
N ASN A 123 -0.52 0.75 5.60
CA ASN A 123 0.81 0.50 5.08
C ASN A 123 0.96 1.25 3.75
N PHE A 124 1.72 2.36 3.76
CA PHE A 124 1.97 3.16 2.57
C PHE A 124 3.29 2.79 1.90
N ALA A 125 3.21 2.32 0.67
CA ALA A 125 4.40 2.01 -0.15
C ALA A 125 4.09 2.11 -1.65
N GLY A 126 5.07 1.84 -2.53
CA GLY A 126 4.77 1.62 -3.94
C GLY A 126 3.86 0.41 -4.13
N SER A 127 2.85 0.52 -5.00
CA SER A 127 1.82 -0.53 -5.18
C SER A 127 2.41 -1.90 -5.52
N GLN A 128 3.49 -1.95 -6.30
CA GLN A 128 4.20 -3.19 -6.61
C GLN A 128 4.80 -3.88 -5.36
N ARG A 129 5.26 -3.07 -4.39
CA ARG A 129 5.80 -3.59 -3.13
C ARG A 129 4.69 -4.12 -2.23
N LEU A 130 3.58 -3.41 -2.15
CA LEU A 130 2.40 -3.84 -1.39
C LEU A 130 1.84 -5.15 -1.93
N ARG A 131 1.63 -5.23 -3.26
CA ARG A 131 1.22 -6.47 -3.93
C ARG A 131 2.18 -7.62 -3.64
N THR A 132 3.49 -7.38 -3.75
CA THR A 132 4.49 -8.41 -3.43
C THR A 132 4.41 -8.86 -1.96
N GLN A 133 4.18 -7.93 -1.01
CA GLN A 133 3.99 -8.31 0.39
C GLN A 133 2.75 -9.21 0.56
N LEU A 134 1.64 -8.91 -0.12
CA LEU A 134 0.43 -9.74 -0.12
C LEU A 134 0.71 -11.12 -0.71
N GLU A 135 1.42 -11.22 -1.83
CA GLU A 135 1.83 -12.50 -2.44
C GLU A 135 2.69 -13.37 -1.50
N PHE A 136 3.45 -12.73 -0.59
CA PHE A 136 4.22 -13.43 0.45
C PHE A 136 3.46 -13.62 1.77
N GLY A 137 2.14 -13.42 1.77
CA GLY A 137 1.27 -13.72 2.91
C GLY A 137 1.16 -12.62 3.95
N ALA A 138 1.51 -11.36 3.62
CA ALA A 138 1.21 -10.25 4.50
C ALA A 138 -0.30 -10.07 4.62
N GLN A 139 -0.79 -9.91 5.86
CA GLN A 139 -2.21 -9.75 6.14
C GLN A 139 -2.62 -8.30 5.94
N ALA A 140 -3.69 -8.10 5.19
CA ALA A 140 -4.38 -6.83 5.04
C ALA A 140 -5.84 -7.09 4.60
N ASP A 141 -6.69 -6.07 4.72
CA ASP A 141 -8.11 -6.16 4.41
C ASP A 141 -8.46 -5.48 3.08
N VAL A 142 -7.76 -4.39 2.76
CA VAL A 142 -8.01 -3.58 1.55
C VAL A 142 -6.69 -3.29 0.83
N PHE A 143 -6.73 -3.33 -0.49
CA PHE A 143 -5.63 -2.90 -1.36
C PHE A 143 -6.09 -1.73 -2.25
N ALA A 144 -5.39 -0.58 -2.16
CA ALA A 144 -5.59 0.60 -2.98
C ALA A 144 -4.32 0.89 -3.80
N SER A 145 -4.39 0.64 -5.11
CA SER A 145 -3.25 0.77 -6.03
C SER A 145 -3.23 2.13 -6.74
N ALA A 146 -2.05 2.57 -7.20
CA ALA A 146 -1.88 3.75 -8.04
C ALA A 146 -1.82 3.41 -9.54
N ASP A 147 -2.09 2.18 -9.92
CA ASP A 147 -2.28 1.75 -11.30
C ASP A 147 -3.12 0.48 -11.39
N GLN A 148 -3.76 0.31 -12.55
CA GLN A 148 -4.55 -0.87 -12.87
C GLN A 148 -3.67 -2.12 -12.98
N ARG A 149 -2.46 -1.99 -13.50
CA ARG A 149 -1.55 -3.12 -13.71
C ARG A 149 -1.22 -3.88 -12.41
N GLN A 150 -0.95 -3.17 -11.30
CA GLN A 150 -0.66 -3.85 -10.03
C GLN A 150 -1.92 -4.50 -9.44
N MET A 151 -3.08 -3.90 -9.67
CA MET A 151 -4.36 -4.49 -9.29
C MET A 151 -4.66 -5.75 -10.12
N ASP A 152 -4.46 -5.72 -11.44
CA ASP A 152 -4.66 -6.89 -12.31
C ASP A 152 -3.74 -8.06 -11.92
N LEU A 153 -2.50 -7.75 -11.56
CA LEU A 153 -1.57 -8.77 -11.04
C LEU A 153 -2.03 -9.33 -9.70
N ALA A 154 -2.63 -8.53 -8.82
CA ALA A 154 -3.21 -9.00 -7.57
C ALA A 154 -4.44 -9.89 -7.81
N VAL A 155 -5.28 -9.55 -8.79
CA VAL A 155 -6.41 -10.39 -9.24
C VAL A 155 -5.90 -11.72 -9.81
N ALA A 156 -4.90 -11.67 -10.68
CA ALA A 156 -4.30 -12.87 -11.27
C ALA A 156 -3.64 -13.79 -10.23
N ALA A 157 -3.15 -13.22 -9.13
CA ALA A 157 -2.59 -13.95 -7.99
C ALA A 157 -3.66 -14.44 -6.98
N ASP A 158 -4.95 -14.28 -7.31
CA ASP A 158 -6.10 -14.68 -6.47
C ASP A 158 -6.15 -14.00 -5.09
N LEU A 159 -5.60 -12.78 -4.98
CA LEU A 159 -5.55 -12.01 -3.74
C LEU A 159 -6.80 -11.18 -3.48
N ILE A 160 -7.60 -10.91 -4.51
CA ILE A 160 -8.73 -9.97 -4.48
C ILE A 160 -10.06 -10.72 -4.30
N SER A 161 -10.94 -10.14 -3.49
CA SER A 161 -12.34 -10.55 -3.36
C SER A 161 -13.23 -9.62 -4.20
N GLY A 162 -14.01 -10.19 -5.10
CA GLY A 162 -14.91 -9.41 -5.98
C GLY A 162 -14.17 -8.69 -7.13
N VAL A 163 -14.69 -7.54 -7.52
CA VAL A 163 -14.18 -6.76 -8.65
C VAL A 163 -13.55 -5.47 -8.13
N PRO A 164 -12.30 -5.16 -8.52
CA PRO A 164 -11.70 -3.86 -8.20
C PRO A 164 -12.50 -2.71 -8.82
N VAL A 165 -12.56 -1.59 -8.12
CA VAL A 165 -13.30 -0.40 -8.58
C VAL A 165 -12.36 0.80 -8.63
N PRO A 166 -12.28 1.55 -9.75
CA PRO A 166 -11.55 2.81 -9.80
C PRO A 166 -12.26 3.85 -8.90
N PHE A 167 -11.47 4.56 -8.08
CA PHE A 167 -11.99 5.55 -7.14
C PHE A 167 -11.42 6.96 -7.33
N ALA A 168 -10.28 7.08 -8.02
CA ALA A 168 -9.61 8.34 -8.28
C ALA A 168 -8.76 8.29 -9.55
N GLU A 169 -8.49 9.46 -10.11
CA GLU A 169 -7.51 9.67 -11.16
C GLU A 169 -6.47 10.71 -10.75
N ASN A 170 -5.31 10.65 -11.37
CA ASN A 170 -4.21 11.59 -11.17
C ASN A 170 -3.44 11.80 -12.48
N VAL A 171 -2.69 12.88 -12.58
CA VAL A 171 -1.84 13.18 -13.72
C VAL A 171 -0.40 13.41 -13.26
N LEU A 172 0.54 13.33 -14.20
CA LEU A 172 1.94 13.55 -13.92
C LEU A 172 2.34 15.01 -14.05
N VAL A 173 3.35 15.41 -13.29
CA VAL A 173 4.05 16.68 -13.40
C VAL A 173 5.55 16.44 -13.26
N VAL A 174 6.35 17.34 -13.84
CA VAL A 174 7.77 17.42 -13.54
C VAL A 174 7.97 18.37 -12.37
N ILE A 175 8.77 17.97 -11.40
CA ILE A 175 9.17 18.81 -10.27
C ILE A 175 10.65 19.13 -10.32
N THR A 176 11.00 20.35 -9.87
CA THR A 176 12.39 20.87 -9.80
C THR A 176 12.63 21.49 -8.43
N PRO A 177 13.84 21.50 -7.87
CA PRO A 177 14.10 22.12 -6.57
C PRO A 177 13.92 23.64 -6.63
N LEU A 178 13.24 24.24 -5.62
CA LEU A 178 13.13 25.71 -5.51
C LEU A 178 14.44 26.34 -5.08
N ALA A 179 15.17 25.72 -4.16
CA ALA A 179 16.45 26.20 -3.64
C ALA A 179 17.53 25.14 -3.83
N GLY A 180 18.68 25.57 -4.39
CA GLY A 180 19.75 24.63 -4.69
C GLY A 180 19.38 23.79 -5.93
N GLY A 181 20.16 23.56 -6.79
CA GLY A 181 20.15 22.55 -7.83
C GLY A 181 21.53 21.96 -7.77
N THR A 182 21.73 20.84 -8.38
CA THR A 182 23.05 20.31 -8.52
C THR A 182 23.83 21.26 -9.42
N THR A 183 25.04 21.39 -9.23
CA THR A 183 26.24 22.01 -9.83
C THR A 183 26.16 22.76 -11.18
N ASN A 184 25.05 22.79 -11.91
CA ASN A 184 24.93 23.54 -13.14
C ASN A 184 24.02 24.76 -12.96
N ASP A 185 24.48 25.95 -13.28
CA ASP A 185 23.74 27.24 -13.24
C ASP A 185 22.43 27.23 -14.07
N GLU A 186 22.17 26.17 -14.81
CA GLU A 186 21.03 26.02 -15.70
C GLU A 186 19.94 25.14 -15.05
N ARG A 187 18.94 25.79 -14.44
CA ARG A 187 17.77 25.11 -13.92
C ARG A 187 16.95 24.45 -15.02
N VAL A 188 16.25 23.38 -14.66
CA VAL A 188 15.20 22.78 -15.49
C VAL A 188 13.96 23.67 -15.37
N ASN A 189 13.56 24.32 -16.47
CA ASN A 189 12.44 25.26 -16.53
C ASN A 189 11.33 24.79 -17.48
N ASN A 190 11.65 23.87 -18.38
CA ASN A 190 10.73 23.33 -19.37
C ASN A 190 11.05 21.85 -19.67
N LEU A 191 10.24 21.22 -20.49
CA LEU A 191 10.37 19.78 -20.79
C LEU A 191 11.62 19.45 -21.61
N ASP A 192 12.07 20.37 -22.50
CA ASP A 192 13.27 20.14 -23.33
C ASP A 192 14.54 20.09 -22.45
N ASP A 193 14.57 20.87 -21.38
CA ASP A 193 15.69 20.87 -20.43
C ASP A 193 15.97 19.49 -19.81
N LEU A 194 14.96 18.62 -19.70
CA LEU A 194 15.13 17.26 -19.17
C LEU A 194 16.09 16.41 -20.01
N ALA A 195 16.15 16.68 -21.31
CA ALA A 195 17.01 15.97 -22.25
C ALA A 195 18.43 16.58 -22.39
N ARG A 196 18.69 17.70 -21.69
CA ARG A 196 19.99 18.38 -21.72
C ARG A 196 21.06 17.54 -21.02
N ASN A 197 22.25 17.45 -21.64
CA ASN A 197 23.36 16.70 -21.07
C ASN A 197 23.78 17.26 -19.69
N GLY A 198 23.97 16.37 -18.73
CA GLY A 198 24.41 16.69 -17.37
C GLY A 198 23.30 17.02 -16.38
N VAL A 199 22.06 17.12 -16.82
CA VAL A 199 20.90 17.15 -15.94
C VAL A 199 20.80 15.81 -15.19
N LYS A 200 20.51 15.86 -13.89
CA LYS A 200 20.34 14.68 -13.05
C LYS A 200 18.88 14.49 -12.72
N LEU A 201 18.33 13.35 -13.06
CA LEU A 201 16.93 13.04 -12.83
C LEU A 201 16.77 11.91 -11.81
N ALA A 202 15.74 12.03 -10.98
CA ALA A 202 15.19 10.91 -10.21
C ALA A 202 13.86 10.47 -10.84
N LEU A 203 13.74 9.20 -11.15
CA LEU A 203 12.46 8.56 -11.50
C LEU A 203 12.19 7.43 -10.52
N ALA A 204 10.93 7.01 -10.40
CA ALA A 204 10.67 5.73 -9.78
C ALA A 204 11.08 4.59 -10.72
N SER A 205 11.39 3.42 -10.14
CA SER A 205 11.68 2.23 -10.93
C SER A 205 10.54 1.91 -11.92
N PRO A 206 10.81 1.42 -13.14
CA PRO A 206 9.78 1.09 -14.13
C PRO A 206 8.71 0.09 -13.67
N VAL A 207 8.97 -0.68 -12.61
CA VAL A 207 7.98 -1.60 -12.01
C VAL A 207 7.02 -0.91 -11.03
N VAL A 208 7.35 0.33 -10.64
CA VAL A 208 6.51 1.19 -9.78
C VAL A 208 5.48 1.90 -10.65
N PRO A 209 4.21 2.09 -10.21
CA PRO A 209 3.20 2.78 -11.02
C PRO A 209 3.67 4.08 -11.66
N VAL A 210 4.12 5.06 -10.87
CA VAL A 210 4.59 6.35 -11.40
C VAL A 210 5.81 6.21 -12.31
N GLY A 211 6.66 5.21 -12.09
CA GLY A 211 7.79 4.90 -12.98
C GLY A 211 7.33 4.39 -14.35
N ALA A 212 6.38 3.46 -14.37
CA ALA A 212 5.77 2.97 -15.61
C ALA A 212 5.10 4.11 -16.39
N TYR A 213 4.30 4.93 -15.69
CA TYR A 213 3.67 6.12 -16.28
C TYR A 213 4.69 7.17 -16.76
N SER A 214 5.82 7.36 -16.05
CA SER A 214 6.89 8.24 -16.51
C SER A 214 7.48 7.79 -17.85
N HIS A 215 7.71 6.49 -18.01
CA HIS A 215 8.18 5.94 -19.29
C HIS A 215 7.15 6.09 -20.41
N GLU A 216 5.87 5.92 -20.11
CA GLU A 216 4.76 6.14 -21.05
C GLU A 216 4.68 7.62 -21.45
N LEU A 217 4.73 8.52 -20.45
CA LEU A 217 4.74 9.95 -20.65
C LEU A 217 5.86 10.39 -21.60
N LEU A 218 7.10 9.96 -21.36
CA LEU A 218 8.24 10.34 -22.19
C LEU A 218 8.04 9.90 -23.65
N ARG A 219 7.48 8.71 -23.89
CA ARG A 219 7.13 8.25 -25.24
C ARG A 219 6.00 9.08 -25.89
N LYS A 220 4.98 9.47 -25.11
CA LYS A 220 3.91 10.35 -25.58
C LYS A 220 4.42 11.75 -25.91
N LEU A 221 5.31 12.31 -25.09
CA LEU A 221 5.95 13.59 -25.36
C LEU A 221 6.78 13.56 -26.64
N GLU A 222 7.60 12.53 -26.83
CA GLU A 222 8.40 12.35 -28.06
C GLU A 222 7.52 12.25 -29.30
N ALA A 223 6.38 11.56 -29.21
CA ALA A 223 5.48 11.38 -30.34
C ALA A 223 4.63 12.63 -30.68
N ASN A 224 4.22 13.40 -29.67
CA ASN A 224 3.19 14.43 -29.80
C ASN A 224 3.75 15.87 -29.77
N VAL A 225 4.96 16.09 -29.25
CA VAL A 225 5.55 17.41 -29.11
C VAL A 225 6.75 17.55 -30.05
N VAL A 226 6.49 18.12 -31.23
CA VAL A 226 7.46 18.21 -32.34
C VAL A 226 8.78 18.87 -31.94
N ASP A 227 8.72 19.88 -31.08
CA ASP A 227 9.90 20.68 -30.67
C ASP A 227 10.88 19.90 -29.79
N LEU A 228 10.46 18.78 -29.17
CA LEU A 228 11.33 17.94 -28.36
C LEU A 228 12.28 17.06 -29.19
N GLY A 229 11.93 16.84 -30.46
CA GLY A 229 12.71 16.10 -31.43
C GLY A 229 12.75 14.58 -31.20
N PRO A 230 13.35 13.85 -32.16
CA PRO A 230 13.49 12.40 -32.05
C PRO A 230 14.44 12.04 -30.90
N ASP A 231 14.30 10.82 -30.38
CA ASP A 231 15.10 10.28 -29.28
C ASP A 231 14.98 11.06 -27.94
N TYR A 232 13.96 11.93 -27.80
CA TYR A 232 13.74 12.70 -26.59
C TYR A 232 13.64 11.80 -25.36
N ALA A 233 12.81 10.77 -25.42
CA ALA A 233 12.61 9.82 -24.31
C ALA A 233 13.94 9.17 -23.89
N SER A 234 14.74 8.73 -24.86
CA SER A 234 16.05 8.11 -24.58
C SER A 234 17.04 9.09 -23.98
N ARG A 235 17.08 10.33 -24.47
CA ARG A 235 17.95 11.38 -23.91
C ARG A 235 17.59 11.69 -22.46
N VAL A 236 16.29 11.81 -22.14
CA VAL A 236 15.82 12.02 -20.78
C VAL A 236 16.17 10.82 -19.89
N LEU A 237 15.92 9.59 -20.35
CA LEU A 237 16.22 8.39 -19.58
C LEU A 237 17.73 8.21 -19.31
N ASN A 238 18.59 8.66 -20.21
CA ASN A 238 20.06 8.66 -19.99
C ASN A 238 20.51 9.61 -18.87
N ASN A 239 19.68 10.60 -18.52
CA ASN A 239 19.93 11.54 -17.43
C ASN A 239 19.43 11.00 -16.05
N VAL A 240 18.80 9.84 -16.01
CA VAL A 240 18.30 9.25 -14.75
C VAL A 240 19.47 8.70 -13.95
N VAL A 241 19.73 9.29 -12.80
CA VAL A 241 20.82 8.89 -11.90
C VAL A 241 20.38 8.00 -10.75
N THR A 242 19.07 7.95 -10.47
CA THR A 242 18.51 7.10 -9.41
C THR A 242 17.11 6.64 -9.75
N HIS A 243 16.77 5.42 -9.29
CA HIS A 243 15.44 4.84 -9.40
C HIS A 243 14.88 4.57 -8.00
N GLU A 244 13.81 5.29 -7.67
CA GLU A 244 13.20 5.24 -6.35
C GLU A 244 12.15 4.12 -6.23
N PRO A 245 11.95 3.57 -5.02
CA PRO A 245 10.98 2.49 -4.81
C PRO A 245 9.51 2.94 -4.80
N ASN A 246 9.26 4.25 -4.76
CA ASN A 246 7.93 4.88 -4.82
C ASN A 246 8.04 6.36 -5.15
N VAL A 247 6.90 7.03 -5.39
CA VAL A 247 6.84 8.45 -5.77
C VAL A 247 7.38 9.39 -4.69
N ARG A 248 7.20 9.07 -3.41
CA ARG A 248 7.67 9.92 -2.31
C ARG A 248 9.20 9.97 -2.25
N GLY A 249 9.88 8.90 -2.64
CA GLY A 249 11.33 8.89 -2.80
C GLY A 249 11.78 9.89 -3.87
N VAL A 250 11.10 9.92 -5.02
CA VAL A 250 11.38 10.90 -6.10
C VAL A 250 11.19 12.33 -5.58
N LEU A 251 10.04 12.63 -4.98
CA LEU A 251 9.75 13.94 -4.39
C LEU A 251 10.85 14.36 -3.40
N GLN A 252 11.25 13.46 -2.52
CA GLN A 252 12.27 13.74 -1.50
C GLN A 252 13.62 14.07 -2.12
N LYS A 253 14.07 13.33 -3.14
CA LYS A 253 15.34 13.58 -3.84
C LYS A 253 15.38 14.97 -4.48
N VAL A 254 14.28 15.36 -5.13
CA VAL A 254 14.16 16.70 -5.73
C VAL A 254 14.08 17.78 -4.65
N ALA A 255 13.25 17.59 -3.64
CA ALA A 255 13.05 18.56 -2.55
C ALA A 255 14.32 18.85 -1.74
N LEU A 256 15.25 17.88 -1.68
CA LEU A 256 16.55 18.02 -1.04
C LEU A 256 17.64 18.58 -1.98
N GLY A 257 17.33 18.80 -3.27
CA GLY A 257 18.29 19.27 -4.27
C GLY A 257 19.36 18.22 -4.62
N GLU A 258 19.12 16.95 -4.37
CA GLU A 258 20.05 15.86 -4.73
C GLU A 258 20.06 15.58 -6.24
N VAL A 259 18.99 15.98 -6.93
CA VAL A 259 18.79 15.91 -8.38
C VAL A 259 18.15 17.20 -8.89
N ASP A 260 18.22 17.43 -10.20
CA ASP A 260 17.72 18.65 -10.85
C ASP A 260 16.23 18.59 -11.18
N ALA A 261 15.67 17.39 -11.39
CA ALA A 261 14.25 17.20 -11.60
C ALA A 261 13.81 15.76 -11.32
N GLY A 262 12.49 15.55 -11.26
CA GLY A 262 11.86 14.25 -11.16
C GLY A 262 10.42 14.30 -11.66
N ILE A 263 9.85 13.14 -11.96
CA ILE A 263 8.45 13.01 -12.39
C ILE A 263 7.66 12.40 -11.25
N VAL A 264 6.61 13.10 -10.83
CA VAL A 264 5.71 12.70 -9.73
C VAL A 264 4.25 12.91 -10.15
N TYR A 265 3.31 12.51 -9.31
CA TYR A 265 1.91 12.90 -9.52
C TYR A 265 1.68 14.35 -9.11
N ARG A 266 0.69 15.01 -9.73
CA ARG A 266 0.27 16.38 -9.40
C ARG A 266 -0.04 16.52 -7.91
N THR A 267 -0.72 15.53 -7.32
CA THR A 267 -1.06 15.52 -5.90
C THR A 267 0.17 15.49 -4.98
N ASP A 268 1.26 14.83 -5.38
CA ASP A 268 2.51 14.83 -4.59
C ASP A 268 3.16 16.21 -4.58
N ALA A 269 3.11 16.92 -5.72
CA ALA A 269 3.63 18.28 -5.84
C ALA A 269 2.76 19.32 -5.11
N ALA A 270 1.48 19.03 -4.90
CA ALA A 270 0.55 19.90 -4.19
C ALA A 270 0.59 19.77 -2.65
N THR A 271 1.39 18.85 -2.10
CA THR A 271 1.50 18.68 -0.64
C THR A 271 2.19 19.89 0.00
N ASP A 272 1.86 20.20 1.26
CA ASP A 272 2.51 21.26 2.05
C ASP A 272 4.03 21.09 2.12
N TYR A 273 4.49 19.84 2.18
CA TYR A 273 5.91 19.52 2.14
C TYR A 273 6.55 19.95 0.82
N ALA A 274 5.88 19.70 -0.31
CA ALA A 274 6.38 20.03 -1.65
C ALA A 274 6.29 21.53 -1.95
N ALA A 275 5.20 22.20 -1.56
CA ALA A 275 4.88 23.58 -1.92
C ALA A 275 6.00 24.59 -1.60
N SER A 276 6.77 24.36 -0.52
CA SER A 276 7.90 25.21 -0.13
C SER A 276 9.27 24.73 -0.63
N ARG A 277 9.33 23.63 -1.38
CA ARG A 277 10.60 22.96 -1.74
C ARG A 277 10.78 22.69 -3.22
N VAL A 278 9.68 22.56 -3.96
CA VAL A 278 9.76 22.22 -5.39
C VAL A 278 8.94 23.20 -6.25
N GLY A 279 9.46 23.51 -7.42
CA GLY A 279 8.72 24.11 -8.53
C GLY A 279 8.08 23.04 -9.39
N VAL A 280 7.07 23.41 -10.18
CA VAL A 280 6.36 22.53 -11.08
C VAL A 280 6.51 22.98 -12.52
N VAL A 281 6.91 22.06 -13.40
CA VAL A 281 6.83 22.20 -14.85
C VAL A 281 5.66 21.36 -15.34
N SER A 282 4.66 22.04 -15.90
CA SER A 282 3.44 21.42 -16.41
C SER A 282 3.70 20.60 -17.67
N ILE A 283 2.95 19.54 -17.82
CA ILE A 283 2.93 18.68 -19.01
C ILE A 283 1.67 19.05 -19.80
N PRO A 284 1.75 19.22 -21.15
CA PRO A 284 0.56 19.47 -21.96
C PRO A 284 -0.48 18.35 -21.80
N ASP A 285 -1.75 18.72 -21.58
CA ASP A 285 -2.83 17.76 -21.28
C ASP A 285 -2.94 16.64 -22.34
N GLY A 286 -2.86 16.98 -23.63
CA GLY A 286 -2.92 15.99 -24.71
C GLY A 286 -1.77 14.98 -24.74
N SER A 287 -0.68 15.24 -24.03
CA SER A 287 0.50 14.36 -23.93
C SER A 287 0.68 13.75 -22.55
N ASN A 288 -0.12 14.16 -21.57
CA ASN A 288 -0.04 13.61 -20.23
C ASN A 288 -0.60 12.18 -20.16
N VAL A 289 -0.32 11.50 -19.07
CA VAL A 289 -0.84 10.18 -18.73
C VAL A 289 -1.78 10.32 -17.54
N VAL A 290 -2.97 9.76 -17.66
CA VAL A 290 -3.91 9.64 -16.56
C VAL A 290 -3.62 8.35 -15.80
N ALA A 291 -3.34 8.47 -14.53
CA ALA A 291 -3.14 7.35 -13.61
C ALA A 291 -4.45 7.05 -12.91
N GLU A 292 -5.03 5.89 -13.18
CA GLU A 292 -6.25 5.40 -12.54
C GLU A 292 -5.89 4.65 -11.26
N TYR A 293 -6.65 4.90 -10.19
CA TYR A 293 -6.45 4.31 -8.87
C TYR A 293 -7.57 3.33 -8.53
N PRO A 294 -7.37 2.04 -8.67
CA PRO A 294 -8.33 1.02 -8.24
C PRO A 294 -8.17 0.67 -6.75
N ILE A 295 -9.31 0.30 -6.13
CA ILE A 295 -9.40 -0.23 -4.77
C ILE A 295 -10.18 -1.54 -4.76
N ALA A 296 -9.81 -2.46 -3.87
CA ALA A 296 -10.49 -3.73 -3.70
C ALA A 296 -10.33 -4.28 -2.29
N VAL A 297 -11.30 -5.09 -1.86
CA VAL A 297 -11.20 -5.93 -0.66
C VAL A 297 -10.30 -7.13 -0.96
N LEU A 298 -9.47 -7.49 0.00
CA LEU A 298 -8.61 -8.67 -0.12
C LEU A 298 -9.38 -9.96 0.26
N ARG A 299 -9.03 -11.07 -0.39
CA ARG A 299 -9.70 -12.36 -0.18
C ARG A 299 -9.56 -12.88 1.25
N GLU A 300 -8.42 -12.65 1.87
CA GLU A 300 -8.11 -13.06 3.23
C GLU A 300 -8.32 -11.94 4.27
N ALA A 301 -9.20 -10.98 3.96
CA ALA A 301 -9.54 -9.91 4.89
C ALA A 301 -10.07 -10.49 6.21
N ALA A 302 -9.54 -9.99 7.34
CA ALA A 302 -9.97 -10.43 8.67
C ALA A 302 -11.40 -9.96 8.99
N TYR A 303 -11.80 -8.80 8.44
CA TYR A 303 -13.12 -8.20 8.62
C TYR A 303 -13.75 -7.86 7.26
N PRO A 304 -14.14 -8.85 6.44
CA PRO A 304 -14.56 -8.60 5.05
C PRO A 304 -15.76 -7.65 4.95
N GLY A 305 -16.74 -7.75 5.84
CA GLY A 305 -17.91 -6.85 5.85
C GLY A 305 -17.53 -5.39 6.12
N LEU A 306 -16.64 -5.14 7.09
CA LEU A 306 -16.12 -3.80 7.39
C LEU A 306 -15.23 -3.25 6.25
N ALA A 307 -14.44 -4.12 5.62
CA ALA A 307 -13.63 -3.77 4.46
C ALA A 307 -14.50 -3.36 3.25
N GLU A 308 -15.62 -4.07 3.01
CA GLU A 308 -16.60 -3.69 1.99
C GLU A 308 -17.28 -2.35 2.31
N GLU A 309 -17.60 -2.10 3.58
CA GLU A 309 -18.14 -0.81 4.03
C GLU A 309 -17.14 0.32 3.81
N PHE A 310 -15.86 0.10 4.13
CA PHE A 310 -14.80 1.07 3.87
C PHE A 310 -14.61 1.34 2.37
N VAL A 311 -14.56 0.31 1.52
CA VAL A 311 -14.47 0.48 0.06
C VAL A 311 -15.68 1.27 -0.46
N ARG A 312 -16.89 0.96 0.01
CA ARG A 312 -18.11 1.70 -0.36
C ARG A 312 -18.06 3.16 0.09
N PHE A 313 -17.52 3.43 1.28
CA PHE A 313 -17.32 4.78 1.80
C PHE A 313 -16.34 5.57 0.92
N VAL A 314 -15.22 4.93 0.49
CA VAL A 314 -14.24 5.50 -0.45
C VAL A 314 -14.88 5.87 -1.80
N LEU A 315 -15.89 5.17 -2.25
CA LEU A 315 -16.61 5.45 -3.50
C LEU A 315 -17.71 6.52 -3.34
N GLY A 316 -18.01 6.96 -2.12
CA GLY A 316 -19.06 7.92 -1.82
C GLY A 316 -18.70 9.37 -2.16
N GLU A 317 -19.72 10.25 -2.26
CA GLU A 317 -19.54 11.66 -2.64
C GLU A 317 -18.70 12.46 -1.61
N ARG A 318 -18.85 12.15 -0.33
CA ARG A 318 -18.04 12.80 0.72
C ARG A 318 -16.55 12.55 0.52
N PHE A 319 -16.22 11.34 0.16
CA PHE A 319 -14.85 10.94 -0.10
C PHE A 319 -14.28 11.62 -1.36
N LYS A 320 -15.04 11.70 -2.43
CA LYS A 320 -14.66 12.43 -3.65
C LYS A 320 -14.30 13.88 -3.34
N THR A 321 -15.03 14.51 -2.43
CA THR A 321 -14.75 15.89 -1.98
C THR A 321 -13.39 15.96 -1.27
N ILE A 322 -13.10 15.02 -0.36
CA ILE A 322 -11.79 14.96 0.32
C ILE A 322 -10.68 14.74 -0.71
N LEU A 323 -10.78 13.74 -1.59
CA LEU A 323 -9.77 13.49 -2.62
C LEU A 323 -9.52 14.70 -3.52
N SER A 324 -10.59 15.37 -3.95
CA SER A 324 -10.46 16.57 -4.79
C SER A 324 -9.72 17.72 -4.09
N SER A 325 -9.85 17.86 -2.76
CA SER A 325 -9.09 18.85 -1.99
C SER A 325 -7.58 18.57 -1.99
N TYR A 326 -7.19 17.32 -2.17
CA TYR A 326 -5.80 16.89 -2.36
C TYR A 326 -5.34 16.89 -3.82
N GLY A 327 -6.21 17.31 -4.77
CA GLY A 327 -5.88 17.43 -6.19
C GLY A 327 -6.08 16.15 -7.02
N PHE A 328 -6.71 15.12 -6.47
CA PHE A 328 -7.19 13.99 -7.27
C PHE A 328 -8.41 14.37 -8.09
N GLU A 329 -8.62 13.67 -9.19
CA GLU A 329 -9.81 13.79 -10.02
C GLU A 329 -10.71 12.56 -9.83
N PRO A 330 -12.04 12.70 -9.98
CA PRO A 330 -12.93 11.56 -9.98
C PRO A 330 -12.65 10.71 -11.23
N PRO A 331 -12.80 9.37 -11.15
CA PRO A 331 -12.62 8.51 -12.31
C PRO A 331 -13.64 8.84 -13.39
N VAL A 332 -13.20 8.84 -14.64
CA VAL A 332 -14.11 9.01 -15.79
C VAL A 332 -14.95 7.74 -15.92
N VAL A 333 -16.19 7.82 -15.47
CA VAL A 333 -17.18 6.76 -15.73
C VAL A 333 -17.60 6.90 -17.20
N ILE A 334 -17.03 6.08 -18.08
CA ILE A 334 -17.58 5.93 -19.43
C ILE A 334 -18.88 5.13 -19.23
N PRO A 335 -20.07 5.72 -19.49
CA PRO A 335 -21.31 4.95 -19.47
C PRO A 335 -21.12 3.81 -20.46
N LEU A 336 -21.34 2.57 -20.01
CA LEU A 336 -21.54 1.47 -20.95
C LEU A 336 -22.67 1.95 -21.88
N GLU A 337 -22.33 2.24 -23.14
CA GLU A 337 -23.35 2.49 -24.14
C GLU A 337 -24.32 1.33 -24.04
N ALA A 338 -25.58 1.67 -23.74
CA ALA A 338 -26.63 0.66 -23.71
C ALA A 338 -26.56 -0.03 -25.07
N ASP A 339 -26.35 -1.35 -25.06
CA ASP A 339 -26.30 -2.16 -26.26
C ASP A 339 -27.51 -1.77 -27.12
N PRO A 340 -27.32 -1.10 -28.29
CA PRO A 340 -28.44 -0.61 -29.09
C PRO A 340 -29.32 -1.74 -29.63
N ASP A 341 -28.86 -2.99 -29.49
CA ASP A 341 -29.55 -4.15 -30.11
C ASP A 341 -30.29 -5.03 -29.07
N GLY A 342 -30.23 -4.74 -27.76
CA GLY A 342 -31.13 -5.37 -26.77
C GLY A 342 -31.25 -6.90 -26.88
N ARG A 343 -30.13 -7.63 -27.20
CA ARG A 343 -30.16 -9.09 -27.38
C ARG A 343 -29.44 -9.81 -26.26
#